data_a4ee46e2e5abd89dbaab9ecc8b85dd51
#
_entry.id   a4ee46e2e5abd89dbaab9ecc8b85dd51
#
_cell.length_a   1.000
_cell.length_b   1.000
_cell.length_c   1.000
_cell.angle_alpha   90.00
_cell.angle_beta   90.00
_cell.angle_gamma   90.00
#
_symmetry.space_group_name_H-M   'P 1'
#
loop_
_entity.id
_entity.type
_entity.pdbx_description
1 polymer ?
#
loop_
_entity_poly.entity_id
_entity_poly.type
_entity_poly.pdbx_seq_one_letter_code
_entity_poly.pdbx_strand_id
1 'polypeptide(L)'
;TPALRTIIPGLGTFNMLSASIVVGIMIIPMVASISEDAMSAVPDSLRQAGYGMGATKFDVSVGIVVPASLSGIFSSFILALSRAIGETMAVTVAAGSQANLLNPLNPAAYLEGALPMTAAMVNLLTGDITGGGVAYRSLFAIGLTLFVITLVMNIVSDLVAQRYREGY
;
A
#
# COMPACT_ATOMS: atom_id res chain seq x y z
N THR A 1 -8.03 -13.86 -12.07
CA THR A 1 -9.30 -14.43 -11.53
C THR A 1 -9.58 -15.88 -11.93
N PRO A 2 -9.43 -16.33 -13.22
CA PRO A 2 -9.79 -17.71 -13.56
C PRO A 2 -9.02 -18.77 -12.75
N ALA A 3 -7.73 -18.61 -12.54
CA ALA A 3 -6.92 -19.52 -11.74
C ALA A 3 -7.30 -19.54 -10.24
N LEU A 4 -7.78 -18.45 -9.69
CA LEU A 4 -8.23 -18.38 -8.29
C LEU A 4 -9.61 -19.02 -8.10
N ARG A 5 -10.45 -19.03 -9.13
CA ARG A 5 -11.76 -19.68 -9.09
C ARG A 5 -11.69 -21.21 -8.94
N THR A 6 -10.62 -21.83 -9.42
CA THR A 6 -10.40 -23.28 -9.25
C THR A 6 -10.05 -23.65 -7.81
N ILE A 7 -9.51 -22.68 -7.05
CA ILE A 7 -9.07 -22.89 -5.66
C ILE A 7 -10.14 -22.46 -4.66
N ILE A 8 -10.87 -21.37 -4.97
CA ILE A 8 -11.88 -20.79 -4.08
C ILE A 8 -13.24 -20.82 -4.79
N PRO A 9 -14.10 -21.80 -4.50
CA PRO A 9 -15.46 -21.84 -5.02
C PRO A 9 -16.28 -20.68 -4.45
N GLY A 10 -16.98 -19.93 -5.33
CA GLY A 10 -17.76 -18.74 -4.96
C GLY A 10 -17.10 -17.40 -5.28
N LEU A 11 -15.90 -17.41 -5.84
CA LEU A 11 -15.21 -16.19 -6.23
C LEU A 11 -15.92 -15.50 -7.42
N GLY A 12 -16.34 -14.25 -7.25
CA GLY A 12 -16.89 -13.42 -8.33
C GLY A 12 -15.89 -13.20 -9.46
N THR A 13 -16.37 -12.81 -10.65
CA THR A 13 -15.48 -12.46 -11.79
C THR A 13 -14.60 -11.27 -11.45
N PHE A 14 -15.18 -10.29 -10.78
CA PHE A 14 -14.52 -9.16 -10.16
C PHE A 14 -14.60 -9.36 -8.66
N ASN A 15 -13.50 -9.22 -7.95
CA ASN A 15 -13.47 -9.41 -6.51
C ASN A 15 -12.35 -8.61 -5.86
N MET A 16 -12.59 -8.21 -4.62
CA MET A 16 -11.67 -7.42 -3.82
C MET A 16 -10.37 -8.18 -3.52
N LEU A 17 -10.46 -9.50 -3.37
CA LEU A 17 -9.30 -10.35 -3.09
C LEU A 17 -8.29 -10.34 -4.23
N SER A 18 -8.74 -10.46 -5.50
CA SER A 18 -7.85 -10.34 -6.65
C SER A 18 -7.23 -8.97 -6.75
N ALA A 19 -7.99 -7.90 -6.48
CA ALA A 19 -7.47 -6.54 -6.45
C ALA A 19 -6.37 -6.38 -5.40
N SER A 20 -6.58 -6.89 -4.19
CA SER A 20 -5.61 -6.84 -3.10
C SER A 20 -4.31 -7.58 -3.44
N ILE A 21 -4.41 -8.75 -4.08
CA ILE A 21 -3.22 -9.52 -4.52
C ILE A 21 -2.44 -8.75 -5.59
N VAL A 22 -3.12 -8.18 -6.58
CA VAL A 22 -2.47 -7.42 -7.66
C VAL A 22 -1.74 -6.20 -7.09
N VAL A 23 -2.41 -5.42 -6.23
CA VAL A 23 -1.80 -4.26 -5.57
C VAL A 23 -0.65 -4.69 -4.67
N GLY A 24 -0.81 -5.79 -3.92
CA GLY A 24 0.24 -6.35 -3.08
C GLY A 24 1.50 -6.68 -3.88
N ILE A 25 1.37 -7.38 -5.00
CA ILE A 25 2.51 -7.72 -5.88
C ILE A 25 3.15 -6.45 -6.46
N MET A 26 2.34 -5.47 -6.84
CA MET A 26 2.83 -4.21 -7.41
C MET A 26 3.64 -3.37 -6.40
N ILE A 27 3.31 -3.47 -5.11
CA ILE A 27 4.00 -2.73 -4.04
C ILE A 27 5.35 -3.36 -3.69
N ILE A 28 5.54 -4.67 -3.87
CA ILE A 28 6.77 -5.39 -3.48
C ILE A 28 8.04 -4.70 -3.99
N PRO A 29 8.18 -4.34 -5.29
CA PRO A 29 9.40 -3.71 -5.79
C PRO A 29 9.69 -2.37 -5.12
N MET A 30 8.64 -1.59 -4.82
CA MET A 30 8.78 -0.29 -4.16
C MET A 30 9.27 -0.45 -2.71
N VAL A 31 8.65 -1.36 -1.96
CA VAL A 31 9.08 -1.66 -0.57
C VAL A 31 10.51 -2.20 -0.57
N ALA A 32 10.85 -3.10 -1.49
CA ALA A 32 12.18 -3.65 -1.59
C ALA A 32 13.23 -2.57 -1.87
N SER A 33 12.99 -1.68 -2.84
CA SER A 33 13.92 -0.60 -3.19
C SER A 33 14.15 0.37 -2.04
N ILE A 34 13.08 0.88 -1.42
CA ILE A 34 13.21 1.84 -0.30
C ILE A 34 13.84 1.17 0.94
N SER A 35 13.54 -0.12 1.18
CA SER A 35 14.17 -0.86 2.28
C SER A 35 15.65 -1.11 2.02
N GLU A 36 16.05 -1.38 0.76
CA GLU A 36 17.45 -1.50 0.36
C GLU A 36 18.20 -0.17 0.55
N ASP A 37 17.60 0.95 0.16
CA ASP A 37 18.15 2.28 0.38
C ASP A 37 18.35 2.55 1.88
N ALA A 38 17.37 2.20 2.71
CA ALA A 38 17.47 2.35 4.17
C ALA A 38 18.57 1.48 4.77
N MET A 39 18.73 0.24 4.31
CA MET A 39 19.80 -0.64 4.72
C MET A 39 21.17 -0.12 4.25
N SER A 40 21.25 0.41 3.03
CA SER A 40 22.50 0.96 2.47
C SER A 40 22.96 2.22 3.17
N ALA A 41 22.05 2.99 3.75
CA ALA A 41 22.36 4.19 4.54
C ALA A 41 23.00 3.90 5.89
N VAL A 42 23.03 2.64 6.35
CA VAL A 42 23.71 2.26 7.60
C VAL A 42 25.22 2.42 7.43
N PRO A 43 25.91 3.15 8.34
CA PRO A 43 27.34 3.44 8.23
C PRO A 43 28.21 2.17 8.12
N ASP A 44 29.20 2.23 7.23
CA ASP A 44 30.13 1.12 7.01
C ASP A 44 30.98 0.81 8.27
N SER A 45 31.17 1.78 9.15
CA SER A 45 31.86 1.57 10.43
C SER A 45 31.20 0.51 11.31
N LEU A 46 29.84 0.47 11.33
CA LEU A 46 29.09 -0.55 12.06
C LEU A 46 29.28 -1.94 11.44
N ARG A 47 29.31 -2.00 10.11
CA ARG A 47 29.54 -3.25 9.37
C ARG A 47 30.96 -3.77 9.63
N GLN A 48 31.95 -2.88 9.55
CA GLN A 48 33.37 -3.22 9.78
C GLN A 48 33.62 -3.65 11.23
N ALA A 49 32.96 -3.01 12.21
CA ALA A 49 33.03 -3.43 13.60
C ALA A 49 32.51 -4.88 13.79
N GLY A 50 31.40 -5.22 13.15
CA GLY A 50 30.87 -6.58 13.16
C GLY A 50 31.86 -7.60 12.54
N TYR A 51 32.42 -7.28 11.39
CA TYR A 51 33.44 -8.15 10.76
C TYR A 51 34.72 -8.25 11.59
N GLY A 52 35.13 -7.15 12.25
CA GLY A 52 36.29 -7.14 13.15
C GLY A 52 36.12 -8.06 14.36
N MET A 53 34.88 -8.30 14.80
CA MET A 53 34.57 -9.30 15.85
C MET A 53 34.45 -10.73 15.33
N GLY A 54 34.69 -10.97 14.04
CA GLY A 54 34.64 -12.28 13.42
C GLY A 54 33.25 -12.74 12.98
N ALA A 55 32.26 -11.82 12.95
CA ALA A 55 30.92 -12.13 12.48
C ALA A 55 30.89 -12.42 10.98
N THR A 56 30.02 -13.35 10.56
CA THR A 56 29.80 -13.63 9.13
C THR A 56 28.99 -12.52 8.46
N LYS A 57 28.99 -12.49 7.12
CA LYS A 57 28.15 -11.52 6.36
C LYS A 57 26.67 -11.61 6.75
N PHE A 58 26.18 -12.80 7.00
CA PHE A 58 24.79 -13.03 7.42
C PHE A 58 24.55 -12.43 8.81
N ASP A 59 25.43 -12.69 9.78
CA ASP A 59 25.30 -12.17 11.15
C ASP A 59 25.34 -10.65 11.18
N VAL A 60 26.23 -10.02 10.40
CA VAL A 60 26.29 -8.55 10.26
C VAL A 60 25.02 -8.01 9.63
N SER A 61 24.51 -8.66 8.58
CA SER A 61 23.29 -8.20 7.91
C SER A 61 22.07 -8.28 8.82
N VAL A 62 21.84 -9.41 9.47
CA VAL A 62 20.65 -9.67 10.29
C VAL A 62 20.77 -9.07 11.68
N GLY A 63 21.97 -9.11 12.28
CA GLY A 63 22.18 -8.65 13.67
C GLY A 63 22.53 -7.16 13.80
N ILE A 64 23.01 -6.51 12.75
CA ILE A 64 23.44 -5.10 12.81
C ILE A 64 22.66 -4.24 11.80
N VAL A 65 22.70 -4.59 10.51
CA VAL A 65 22.18 -3.73 9.45
C VAL A 65 20.64 -3.66 9.51
N VAL A 66 19.94 -4.79 9.60
CA VAL A 66 18.48 -4.83 9.65
C VAL A 66 17.95 -4.10 10.88
N PRO A 67 18.41 -4.33 12.12
CA PRO A 67 17.96 -3.58 13.27
C PRO A 67 18.23 -2.07 13.16
N ALA A 68 19.41 -1.68 12.67
CA ALA A 68 19.76 -0.28 12.48
C ALA A 68 18.92 0.43 11.41
N SER A 69 18.41 -0.30 10.40
CA SER A 69 17.58 0.25 9.32
C SER A 69 16.08 0.11 9.54
N LEU A 70 15.61 -0.43 10.68
CA LEU A 70 14.19 -0.71 10.93
C LEU A 70 13.27 0.50 10.71
N SER A 71 13.68 1.70 11.13
CA SER A 71 12.89 2.91 10.93
C SER A 71 12.64 3.20 9.44
N GLY A 72 13.66 3.05 8.60
CA GLY A 72 13.54 3.21 7.15
C GLY A 72 12.70 2.11 6.51
N ILE A 73 12.83 0.85 6.98
CA ILE A 73 12.02 -0.27 6.51
C ILE A 73 10.54 -0.04 6.86
N PHE A 74 10.21 0.39 8.08
CA PHE A 74 8.81 0.71 8.43
C PHE A 74 8.27 1.87 7.60
N SER A 75 9.07 2.92 7.36
CA SER A 75 8.70 4.02 6.48
C SER A 75 8.39 3.55 5.06
N SER A 76 9.16 2.59 4.53
CA SER A 76 8.92 2.03 3.19
C SER A 76 7.53 1.38 3.08
N PHE A 77 7.11 0.64 4.10
CA PHE A 77 5.77 0.02 4.12
C PHE A 77 4.66 1.07 4.16
N ILE A 78 4.80 2.12 4.97
CA ILE A 78 3.76 3.16 5.08
C ILE A 78 3.67 3.98 3.79
N LEU A 79 4.80 4.31 3.17
CA LEU A 79 4.82 4.99 1.87
C LEU A 79 4.21 4.13 0.77
N ALA A 80 4.50 2.83 0.76
CA ALA A 80 3.91 1.89 -0.18
C ALA A 80 2.39 1.76 0.01
N LEU A 81 1.90 1.73 1.26
CA LEU A 81 0.46 1.76 1.57
C LEU A 81 -0.21 3.05 1.10
N SER A 82 0.44 4.20 1.33
CA SER A 82 -0.04 5.50 0.84
C SER A 82 -0.23 5.49 -0.68
N ARG A 83 0.73 4.91 -1.40
CA ARG A 83 0.64 4.75 -2.87
C ARG A 83 -0.48 3.78 -3.27
N ALA A 84 -0.63 2.67 -2.55
CA ALA A 84 -1.68 1.68 -2.81
C ALA A 84 -3.09 2.26 -2.71
N ILE A 85 -3.31 3.15 -1.75
CA ILE A 85 -4.61 3.84 -1.57
C ILE A 85 -4.98 4.68 -2.80
N GLY A 86 -3.98 5.25 -3.49
CA GLY A 86 -4.16 6.02 -4.72
C GLY A 86 -4.26 5.18 -6.00
N GLU A 87 -4.09 3.86 -5.93
CA GLU A 87 -4.12 3.01 -7.12
C GLU A 87 -5.52 2.91 -7.71
N THR A 88 -5.65 3.29 -8.98
CA THR A 88 -6.96 3.38 -9.64
C THR A 88 -7.16 2.28 -10.67
N MET A 89 -6.26 2.18 -11.65
CA MET A 89 -6.48 1.37 -12.84
C MET A 89 -6.49 -0.13 -12.53
N ALA A 90 -5.44 -0.62 -11.84
CA ALA A 90 -5.31 -2.03 -11.51
C ALA A 90 -6.44 -2.50 -10.58
N VAL A 91 -6.80 -1.67 -9.60
CA VAL A 91 -7.88 -1.98 -8.66
C VAL A 91 -9.24 -1.97 -9.36
N THR A 92 -9.51 -0.99 -10.24
CA THR A 92 -10.78 -0.92 -10.98
C THR A 92 -10.98 -2.14 -11.89
N VAL A 93 -9.92 -2.58 -12.58
CA VAL A 93 -9.98 -3.76 -13.45
C VAL A 93 -10.15 -5.05 -12.66
N ALA A 94 -9.55 -5.16 -11.48
CA ALA A 94 -9.58 -6.39 -10.69
C ALA A 94 -10.81 -6.49 -9.76
N ALA A 95 -11.20 -5.40 -9.11
CA ALA A 95 -12.36 -5.34 -8.21
C ALA A 95 -13.68 -5.08 -8.96
N GLY A 96 -13.61 -4.52 -10.17
CA GLY A 96 -14.78 -4.07 -10.91
C GLY A 96 -15.28 -2.70 -10.44
N SER A 97 -16.36 -2.23 -11.07
CA SER A 97 -16.98 -0.95 -10.74
C SER A 97 -18.38 -1.14 -10.14
N GLN A 98 -18.53 -2.13 -9.28
CA GLN A 98 -19.81 -2.45 -8.64
C GLN A 98 -19.96 -1.67 -7.33
N ALA A 99 -20.99 -0.83 -7.25
CA ALA A 99 -21.29 -0.04 -6.05
C ALA A 99 -21.96 -0.92 -4.96
N ASN A 100 -21.22 -1.89 -4.45
CA ASN A 100 -21.63 -2.73 -3.32
C ASN A 100 -21.13 -2.14 -2.01
N LEU A 101 -22.00 -2.04 -1.02
CA LEU A 101 -21.59 -1.71 0.35
C LEU A 101 -21.01 -2.98 0.98
N LEU A 102 -19.69 -3.07 0.97
CA LEU A 102 -18.97 -4.18 1.60
C LEU A 102 -19.03 -4.03 3.13
N ASN A 103 -19.46 -5.09 3.81
CA ASN A 103 -19.31 -5.18 5.24
C ASN A 103 -17.89 -5.69 5.55
N PRO A 104 -16.98 -4.87 6.09
CA PRO A 104 -15.58 -5.26 6.32
C PRO A 104 -15.41 -6.41 7.32
N LEU A 105 -16.43 -6.68 8.13
CA LEU A 105 -16.43 -7.77 9.11
C LEU A 105 -16.84 -9.12 8.52
N ASN A 106 -17.39 -9.14 7.29
CA ASN A 106 -17.80 -10.36 6.63
C ASN A 106 -16.73 -10.80 5.61
N PRO A 107 -16.02 -11.92 5.83
CA PRO A 107 -14.99 -12.37 4.89
C PRO A 107 -15.54 -12.70 3.50
N ALA A 108 -16.80 -13.06 3.36
CA ALA A 108 -17.44 -13.32 2.07
C ALA A 108 -17.54 -12.04 1.21
N ALA A 109 -17.60 -10.86 1.83
CA ALA A 109 -17.65 -9.59 1.11
C ALA A 109 -16.40 -9.34 0.25
N TYR A 110 -15.23 -9.88 0.64
CA TYR A 110 -14.00 -9.77 -0.14
C TYR A 110 -13.98 -10.62 -1.42
N LEU A 111 -14.92 -11.56 -1.55
CA LEU A 111 -15.11 -12.39 -2.75
C LEU A 111 -15.98 -11.72 -3.80
N GLU A 112 -16.60 -10.59 -3.45
CA GLU A 112 -17.47 -9.80 -4.33
C GLU A 112 -16.70 -8.61 -4.93
N GLY A 113 -17.27 -8.03 -5.99
CA GLY A 113 -16.76 -6.81 -6.61
C GLY A 113 -17.07 -5.58 -5.76
N ALA A 114 -16.20 -4.59 -5.82
CA ALA A 114 -16.33 -3.34 -5.10
C ALA A 114 -16.05 -2.14 -6.02
N LEU A 115 -16.52 -0.95 -5.60
CA LEU A 115 -16.19 0.31 -6.24
C LEU A 115 -15.14 1.06 -5.38
N PRO A 116 -13.85 1.04 -5.77
CA PRO A 116 -12.83 1.84 -5.11
C PRO A 116 -13.14 3.33 -5.20
N MET A 117 -12.71 4.12 -4.21
CA MET A 117 -12.94 5.57 -4.19
C MET A 117 -12.36 6.27 -5.43
N THR A 118 -11.18 5.86 -5.86
CA THR A 118 -10.51 6.38 -7.06
C THR A 118 -11.28 6.03 -8.33
N ALA A 119 -11.82 4.81 -8.44
CA ALA A 119 -12.66 4.39 -9.56
C ALA A 119 -14.02 5.14 -9.56
N ALA A 120 -14.59 5.40 -8.39
CA ALA A 120 -15.80 6.21 -8.26
C ALA A 120 -15.59 7.63 -8.80
N MET A 121 -14.43 8.26 -8.53
CA MET A 121 -14.08 9.56 -9.09
C MET A 121 -14.00 9.52 -10.61
N VAL A 122 -13.35 8.50 -11.19
CA VAL A 122 -13.25 8.34 -12.65
C VAL A 122 -14.63 8.14 -13.27
N ASN A 123 -15.48 7.28 -12.69
CA ASN A 123 -16.84 7.05 -13.16
C ASN A 123 -17.70 8.32 -13.10
N LEU A 124 -17.54 9.13 -12.06
CA LEU A 124 -18.22 10.42 -11.96
C LEU A 124 -17.71 11.40 -13.02
N LEU A 125 -16.40 11.46 -13.29
CA LEU A 125 -15.83 12.36 -14.30
C LEU A 125 -16.20 11.99 -15.74
N THR A 126 -16.36 10.71 -16.02
CA THR A 126 -16.72 10.19 -17.35
C THR A 126 -18.23 10.14 -17.59
N GLY A 127 -19.02 10.26 -16.52
CA GLY A 127 -20.47 10.39 -16.61
C GLY A 127 -20.92 11.78 -17.05
N ASP A 128 -22.20 11.89 -17.41
CA ASP A 128 -22.84 13.18 -17.79
C ASP A 128 -23.10 14.02 -16.53
N ILE A 129 -22.06 14.73 -16.05
CA ILE A 129 -22.13 15.54 -14.84
C ILE A 129 -22.51 16.96 -15.21
N THR A 130 -23.78 17.32 -14.97
CA THR A 130 -24.19 18.72 -14.96
C THR A 130 -23.58 19.43 -13.76
N GLY A 131 -22.86 20.52 -14.04
CA GLY A 131 -22.21 21.34 -12.99
C GLY A 131 -23.21 21.77 -11.91
N GLY A 132 -22.87 21.53 -10.64
CA GLY A 132 -23.68 21.91 -9.48
C GLY A 132 -24.60 20.82 -8.92
N GLY A 133 -24.72 19.66 -9.55
CA GLY A 133 -25.49 18.51 -9.05
C GLY A 133 -24.84 17.79 -7.87
N VAL A 134 -25.57 16.87 -7.24
CA VAL A 134 -25.08 16.06 -6.13
C VAL A 134 -23.86 15.24 -6.55
N ALA A 135 -23.85 14.69 -7.78
CA ALA A 135 -22.73 13.95 -8.35
C ALA A 135 -21.44 14.78 -8.42
N TYR A 136 -21.56 16.05 -8.83
CA TYR A 136 -20.42 16.98 -8.88
C TYR A 136 -19.85 17.26 -7.48
N ARG A 137 -20.72 17.47 -6.50
CA ARG A 137 -20.29 17.69 -5.11
C ARG A 137 -19.66 16.45 -4.48
N SER A 138 -20.19 15.26 -4.79
CA SER A 138 -19.62 14.00 -4.30
C SER A 138 -18.21 13.73 -4.83
N LEU A 139 -17.88 14.18 -6.05
CA LEU A 139 -16.52 14.08 -6.60
C LEU A 139 -15.50 14.80 -5.69
N PHE A 140 -15.81 16.04 -5.29
CA PHE A 140 -14.93 16.81 -4.40
C PHE A 140 -14.87 16.20 -2.99
N ALA A 141 -16.00 15.68 -2.48
CA ALA A 141 -16.03 15.01 -1.18
C ALA A 141 -15.14 13.76 -1.17
N ILE A 142 -15.22 12.92 -2.20
CA ILE A 142 -14.38 11.73 -2.34
C ILE A 142 -12.89 12.12 -2.47
N GLY A 143 -12.59 13.11 -3.32
CA GLY A 143 -11.23 13.60 -3.51
C GLY A 143 -10.62 14.17 -2.23
N LEU A 144 -11.38 14.98 -1.48
CA LEU A 144 -10.94 15.51 -0.19
C LEU A 144 -10.71 14.39 0.83
N THR A 145 -11.60 13.41 0.89
CA THR A 145 -11.47 12.26 1.80
C THR A 145 -10.20 11.48 1.48
N LEU A 146 -9.94 11.18 0.21
CA LEU A 146 -8.74 10.48 -0.23
C LEU A 146 -7.47 11.30 0.09
N PHE A 147 -7.50 12.61 -0.13
CA PHE A 147 -6.41 13.50 0.22
C PHE A 147 -6.11 13.47 1.73
N VAL A 148 -7.15 13.56 2.57
CA VAL A 148 -6.98 13.52 4.03
C VAL A 148 -6.40 12.17 4.48
N ILE A 149 -6.90 11.05 3.94
CA ILE A 149 -6.38 9.72 4.26
C ILE A 149 -4.89 9.61 3.91
N THR A 150 -4.51 10.00 2.69
CA THR A 150 -3.11 9.92 2.24
C THR A 150 -2.21 10.89 3.01
N LEU A 151 -2.70 12.08 3.35
CA LEU A 151 -1.97 13.04 4.17
C LEU A 151 -1.71 12.48 5.57
N VAL A 152 -2.72 11.90 6.21
CA VAL A 152 -2.58 11.27 7.54
C VAL A 152 -1.58 10.13 7.49
N MET A 153 -1.65 9.28 6.46
CA MET A 153 -0.69 8.17 6.29
C MET A 153 0.74 8.67 6.12
N ASN A 154 0.95 9.74 5.35
CA ASN A 154 2.28 10.33 5.17
C ASN A 154 2.81 10.95 6.48
N ILE A 155 1.96 11.68 7.23
CA ILE A 155 2.34 12.23 8.54
C ILE A 155 2.71 11.10 9.52
N VAL A 156 1.92 10.01 9.55
CA VAL A 156 2.23 8.85 10.40
C VAL A 156 3.57 8.22 9.99
N SER A 157 3.85 8.13 8.67
CA SER A 157 5.14 7.64 8.18
C SER A 157 6.30 8.48 8.72
N ASP A 158 6.19 9.80 8.62
CA ASP A 158 7.24 10.71 9.07
C ASP A 158 7.44 10.64 10.60
N LEU A 159 6.35 10.54 11.37
CA LEU A 159 6.41 10.40 12.82
C LEU A 159 7.08 9.09 13.24
N VAL A 160 6.75 7.98 12.57
CA VAL A 160 7.38 6.67 12.80
C VAL A 160 8.87 6.74 12.45
N ALA A 161 9.21 7.29 11.29
CA ALA A 161 10.59 7.45 10.86
C ALA A 161 11.41 8.28 11.87
N GLN A 162 10.86 9.38 12.38
CA GLN A 162 11.54 10.24 13.35
C GLN A 162 11.72 9.56 14.71
N ARG A 163 10.70 8.80 15.18
CA ARG A 163 10.75 8.15 16.49
C ARG A 163 11.77 7.01 16.56
N TYR A 164 11.97 6.30 15.45
CA TYR A 164 12.90 5.17 15.36
C TYR A 164 14.21 5.54 14.65
N ARG A 165 14.43 6.82 14.38
CA ARG A 165 15.68 7.29 13.80
C ARG A 165 16.75 7.27 14.89
N GLU A 166 17.58 6.23 14.90
CA GLU A 166 18.78 6.22 15.71
C GLU A 166 19.76 7.24 15.11
N GLY A 167 20.14 8.23 15.91
CA GLY A 167 21.15 9.21 15.52
C GLY A 167 22.53 8.56 15.54
N TYR A 168 23.05 8.19 14.38
CA TYR A 168 24.44 7.76 14.22
C TYR A 168 25.33 8.96 13.95
#